data_da71556626647f54127826521b127422
#
_entry.id   da71556626647f54127826521b127422
#
_cell.length_a   1.000
_cell.length_b   1.000
_cell.length_c   1.000
_cell.angle_alpha   90.00
_cell.angle_beta   90.00
_cell.angle_gamma   90.00
#
_symmetry.space_group_name_H-M   'P 1'
#
loop_
_entity.id
_entity.type
_entity.pdbx_description
1 polymer ?
#
loop_
_entity_poly.entity_id
_entity_poly.type
_entity_poly.pdbx_seq_one_letter_code
_entity_poly.pdbx_strand_id
1 'polypeptide(L)'
;MLEDLKPRLGELKEKLDHMGESLEIPRKEEKIAELEYKMGEPTFWDDAEAAQKINQELADLKSSVDKYKSLVSKHEDAETLLEMGLEEDDPSMEDDVKAELDAVAEGLEALQLEVLLSGPYDGNNAILTLHAGAGGTEAQDWTQMLLRMYGRWAERHGFTVETADLLPGDEAGVKSATLFIKGHNAYGFLKSEKGIHRLVRISPFDAQARRHTSFAACDIMPEIDDNVEVNINMSDVRVDTYRASGAGGQHINKTSSAVRMTHEPTGIVVQCQNERSQLQNREQCLKMLRAKLFELEMEKKEAELAKLEGDQQKIEWGSQIRSYVFQPYTMVKDHRTNVETGNVQAVMDGDIDMFIRAFLAAKANHEI
;
A
#
# COMPACT_ATOMS: atom_id res chain seq x y z
N MET A 1 -25.45 -29.73 -4.81
CA MET A 1 -25.80 -30.80 -3.82
C MET A 1 -24.77 -30.77 -2.70
N LEU A 2 -25.16 -31.14 -1.47
CA LEU A 2 -24.27 -31.07 -0.28
C LEU A 2 -22.94 -31.84 -0.49
N GLU A 3 -22.95 -32.98 -1.20
CA GLU A 3 -21.72 -33.72 -1.51
C GLU A 3 -20.69 -32.93 -2.33
N ASP A 4 -21.15 -32.03 -3.16
CA ASP A 4 -20.27 -31.16 -4.00
C ASP A 4 -19.51 -30.12 -3.16
N LEU A 5 -19.91 -29.92 -1.91
CA LEU A 5 -19.25 -28.97 -0.99
C LEU A 5 -18.08 -29.59 -0.22
N LYS A 6 -17.98 -30.92 -0.15
CA LYS A 6 -16.87 -31.63 0.52
C LYS A 6 -15.48 -31.26 0.01
N PRO A 7 -15.23 -31.20 -1.32
CA PRO A 7 -13.93 -30.79 -1.82
C PRO A 7 -13.56 -29.38 -1.38
N ARG A 8 -14.54 -28.45 -1.41
CA ARG A 8 -14.33 -27.05 -1.01
C ARG A 8 -14.02 -26.92 0.50
N LEU A 9 -14.71 -27.71 1.33
CA LEU A 9 -14.42 -27.79 2.77
C LEU A 9 -12.98 -28.25 3.01
N GLY A 10 -12.52 -29.30 2.31
CA GLY A 10 -11.15 -29.81 2.40
C GLY A 10 -10.10 -28.78 1.95
N GLU A 11 -10.32 -28.10 0.82
CA GLU A 11 -9.41 -27.04 0.35
C GLU A 11 -9.30 -25.88 1.34
N LEU A 12 -10.40 -25.47 1.96
CA LEU A 12 -10.38 -24.41 2.96
C LEU A 12 -9.66 -24.87 4.24
N LYS A 13 -9.78 -26.14 4.62
CA LYS A 13 -9.03 -26.72 5.75
C LYS A 13 -7.53 -26.64 5.52
N GLU A 14 -7.06 -27.10 4.36
CA GLU A 14 -5.64 -27.06 4.00
C GLU A 14 -5.10 -25.60 4.02
N LYS A 15 -5.87 -24.65 3.50
CA LYS A 15 -5.51 -23.24 3.55
C LYS A 15 -5.47 -22.68 4.96
N LEU A 16 -6.42 -23.08 5.85
CA LEU A 16 -6.42 -22.70 7.26
C LEU A 16 -5.19 -23.23 7.99
N ASP A 17 -4.88 -24.52 7.80
CA ASP A 17 -3.73 -25.16 8.44
C ASP A 17 -2.42 -24.48 8.01
N HIS A 18 -2.25 -24.21 6.71
CA HIS A 18 -1.09 -23.48 6.19
C HIS A 18 -1.01 -22.06 6.72
N MET A 19 -2.16 -21.39 6.90
CA MET A 19 -2.22 -20.05 7.48
C MET A 19 -1.82 -20.05 8.95
N GLY A 20 -2.25 -21.07 9.72
CA GLY A 20 -1.87 -21.24 11.12
C GLY A 20 -0.36 -21.42 11.32
N GLU A 21 0.28 -22.16 10.40
CA GLU A 21 1.75 -22.30 10.36
C GLU A 21 2.44 -20.97 10.01
N SER A 22 1.97 -20.29 8.97
CA SER A 22 2.54 -19.00 8.52
C SER A 22 2.40 -17.90 9.58
N LEU A 23 1.31 -17.91 10.34
CA LEU A 23 1.06 -16.99 11.46
C LEU A 23 1.83 -17.36 12.74
N GLU A 24 2.50 -18.50 12.77
CA GLU A 24 3.15 -19.04 13.98
C GLU A 24 2.19 -19.03 15.20
N ILE A 25 0.94 -19.44 15.02
CA ILE A 25 -0.10 -19.34 16.07
C ILE A 25 0.35 -19.88 17.42
N PRO A 26 0.97 -21.10 17.50
CA PRO A 26 1.43 -21.61 18.80
C PRO A 26 2.42 -20.69 19.49
N ARG A 27 3.36 -20.11 18.76
CA ARG A 27 4.36 -19.18 19.30
C ARG A 27 3.74 -17.87 19.78
N LYS A 28 2.71 -17.38 19.05
CA LYS A 28 1.96 -16.19 19.49
C LYS A 28 1.19 -16.47 20.78
N GLU A 29 0.59 -17.64 20.93
CA GLU A 29 -0.08 -18.03 22.15
C GLU A 29 0.85 -18.12 23.35
N GLU A 30 2.05 -18.71 23.17
CA GLU A 30 3.08 -18.73 24.21
C GLU A 30 3.48 -17.29 24.61
N LYS A 31 3.67 -16.41 23.64
CA LYS A 31 4.03 -15.01 23.89
C LYS A 31 2.92 -14.24 24.59
N ILE A 32 1.65 -14.48 24.23
CA ILE A 32 0.49 -13.91 24.92
C ILE A 32 0.52 -14.30 26.41
N ALA A 33 0.70 -15.61 26.70
CA ALA A 33 0.75 -16.09 28.06
C ALA A 33 1.93 -15.47 28.86
N GLU A 34 3.08 -15.29 28.23
CA GLU A 34 4.25 -14.62 28.85
C GLU A 34 3.96 -13.15 29.17
N LEU A 35 3.34 -12.41 28.22
CA LEU A 35 3.00 -11.01 28.43
C LEU A 35 1.92 -10.83 29.50
N GLU A 36 0.90 -11.70 29.50
CA GLU A 36 -0.13 -11.70 30.55
C GLU A 36 0.46 -11.98 31.93
N TYR A 37 1.42 -12.90 32.02
CA TYR A 37 2.13 -13.16 33.28
C TYR A 37 2.91 -11.93 33.75
N LYS A 38 3.64 -11.25 32.85
CA LYS A 38 4.38 -10.01 33.17
C LYS A 38 3.45 -8.90 33.63
N MET A 39 2.25 -8.76 33.04
CA MET A 39 1.25 -7.77 33.44
C MET A 39 0.70 -8.02 34.86
N GLY A 40 0.78 -9.25 35.36
CA GLY A 40 0.40 -9.62 36.73
C GLY A 40 1.44 -9.24 37.79
N GLU A 41 2.63 -8.79 37.40
CA GLU A 41 3.67 -8.40 38.34
C GLU A 41 3.36 -7.03 39.01
N PRO A 42 3.55 -6.88 40.33
CA PRO A 42 3.19 -5.64 41.04
C PRO A 42 3.91 -4.39 40.52
N THR A 43 5.10 -4.53 39.97
CA THR A 43 5.96 -3.45 39.47
C THR A 43 5.69 -3.08 38.00
N PHE A 44 4.81 -3.82 37.31
CA PHE A 44 4.54 -3.62 35.88
C PHE A 44 4.00 -2.21 35.58
N TRP A 45 3.18 -1.67 36.45
CA TRP A 45 2.52 -0.39 36.25
C TRP A 45 3.34 0.83 36.69
N ASP A 46 4.55 0.63 37.22
CA ASP A 46 5.44 1.70 37.66
C ASP A 46 6.02 2.50 36.47
N ASP A 47 6.13 1.87 35.29
CA ASP A 47 6.51 2.51 34.04
C ASP A 47 5.32 2.51 33.06
N ALA A 48 4.60 3.63 33.00
CA ALA A 48 3.38 3.77 32.21
C ALA A 48 3.65 3.64 30.69
N GLU A 49 4.81 4.10 30.19
CA GLU A 49 5.14 4.03 28.76
C GLU A 49 5.48 2.59 28.33
N ALA A 50 6.28 1.89 29.13
CA ALA A 50 6.58 0.48 28.89
C ALA A 50 5.31 -0.39 28.99
N ALA A 51 4.44 -0.14 29.97
CA ALA A 51 3.17 -0.83 30.14
C ALA A 51 2.22 -0.61 28.95
N GLN A 52 2.17 0.60 28.40
CA GLN A 52 1.36 0.90 27.23
C GLN A 52 1.84 0.13 25.98
N LYS A 53 3.15 0.07 25.75
CA LYS A 53 3.72 -0.69 24.62
C LYS A 53 3.40 -2.18 24.72
N ILE A 54 3.55 -2.77 25.92
CA ILE A 54 3.24 -4.19 26.15
C ILE A 54 1.75 -4.46 25.99
N ASN A 55 0.88 -3.57 26.47
CA ASN A 55 -0.57 -3.68 26.24
C ASN A 55 -0.94 -3.65 24.77
N GLN A 56 -0.31 -2.77 23.99
CA GLN A 56 -0.55 -2.70 22.55
C GLN A 56 -0.09 -3.98 21.86
N GLU A 57 1.12 -4.44 22.17
CA GLU A 57 1.66 -5.71 21.62
C GLU A 57 0.75 -6.90 21.96
N LEU A 58 0.26 -6.98 23.19
CA LEU A 58 -0.67 -8.02 23.62
C LEU A 58 -2.01 -7.96 22.87
N ALA A 59 -2.55 -6.75 22.67
CA ALA A 59 -3.79 -6.55 21.92
C ALA A 59 -3.65 -7.00 20.47
N ASP A 60 -2.55 -6.65 19.81
CA ASP A 60 -2.27 -7.01 18.42
C ASP A 60 -2.08 -8.53 18.26
N LEU A 61 -1.34 -9.18 19.17
CA LEU A 61 -1.17 -10.64 19.17
C LEU A 61 -2.50 -11.36 19.38
N LYS A 62 -3.30 -10.94 20.37
CA LYS A 62 -4.63 -11.52 20.65
C LYS A 62 -5.55 -11.36 19.44
N SER A 63 -5.62 -10.15 18.85
CA SER A 63 -6.45 -9.90 17.68
C SER A 63 -6.13 -10.87 16.53
N SER A 64 -4.85 -11.09 16.27
CA SER A 64 -4.40 -12.01 15.21
C SER A 64 -4.79 -13.47 15.52
N VAL A 65 -4.59 -13.93 16.76
CA VAL A 65 -4.94 -15.30 17.19
C VAL A 65 -6.45 -15.50 17.19
N ASP A 66 -7.21 -14.54 17.69
CA ASP A 66 -8.67 -14.62 17.78
C ASP A 66 -9.34 -14.67 16.40
N LYS A 67 -8.83 -13.86 15.44
CA LYS A 67 -9.30 -13.90 14.05
C LYS A 67 -9.08 -15.30 13.45
N TYR A 68 -7.89 -15.87 13.60
CA TYR A 68 -7.59 -17.21 13.12
C TYR A 68 -8.50 -18.26 13.76
N LYS A 69 -8.62 -18.27 15.09
CA LYS A 69 -9.47 -19.21 15.82
C LYS A 69 -10.94 -19.08 15.44
N SER A 70 -11.42 -17.86 15.19
CA SER A 70 -12.79 -17.65 14.72
C SER A 70 -13.03 -18.31 13.35
N LEU A 71 -12.03 -18.26 12.44
CA LEU A 71 -12.15 -18.93 11.14
C LEU A 71 -12.10 -20.45 11.26
N VAL A 72 -11.27 -20.98 12.17
CA VAL A 72 -11.24 -22.42 12.47
C VAL A 72 -12.60 -22.87 13.01
N SER A 73 -13.18 -22.15 13.97
CA SER A 73 -14.50 -22.46 14.53
C SER A 73 -15.59 -22.46 13.46
N LYS A 74 -15.64 -21.45 12.60
CA LYS A 74 -16.59 -21.39 11.48
C LYS A 74 -16.43 -22.55 10.51
N HIS A 75 -15.19 -22.97 10.25
CA HIS A 75 -14.94 -24.13 9.41
C HIS A 75 -15.47 -25.43 10.06
N GLU A 76 -15.24 -25.61 11.37
CA GLU A 76 -15.77 -26.74 12.15
C GLU A 76 -17.31 -26.73 12.20
N ASP A 77 -17.93 -25.54 12.32
CA ASP A 77 -19.38 -25.37 12.26
C ASP A 77 -19.91 -25.77 10.86
N ALA A 78 -19.25 -25.34 9.77
CA ALA A 78 -19.59 -25.73 8.40
C ALA A 78 -19.46 -27.25 8.17
N GLU A 79 -18.42 -27.89 8.72
CA GLU A 79 -18.21 -29.32 8.67
C GLU A 79 -19.34 -30.06 9.38
N THR A 80 -19.70 -29.61 10.58
CA THR A 80 -20.79 -30.20 11.36
C THR A 80 -22.15 -30.08 10.65
N LEU A 81 -22.44 -28.89 10.10
CA LEU A 81 -23.66 -28.67 9.32
C LEU A 81 -23.72 -29.54 8.07
N LEU A 82 -22.58 -29.69 7.39
CA LEU A 82 -22.49 -30.56 6.21
C LEU A 82 -22.74 -32.03 6.55
N GLU A 83 -22.14 -32.54 7.66
CA GLU A 83 -22.36 -33.92 8.12
C GLU A 83 -23.81 -34.15 8.52
N MET A 84 -24.42 -33.24 9.29
CA MET A 84 -25.83 -33.33 9.67
C MET A 84 -26.77 -33.34 8.46
N GLY A 85 -26.54 -32.41 7.49
CA GLY A 85 -27.34 -32.35 6.26
C GLY A 85 -27.23 -33.58 5.39
N LEU A 86 -26.09 -34.29 5.41
CA LEU A 86 -25.88 -35.53 4.69
C LEU A 86 -26.49 -36.74 5.42
N GLU A 87 -26.46 -36.75 6.75
CA GLU A 87 -27.07 -37.84 7.56
C GLU A 87 -28.60 -37.78 7.53
N GLU A 88 -29.16 -36.56 7.55
CA GLU A 88 -30.62 -36.36 7.55
C GLU A 88 -31.23 -36.31 6.13
N ASP A 89 -30.38 -36.35 5.08
CA ASP A 89 -30.74 -36.13 3.66
C ASP A 89 -31.57 -34.83 3.47
N ASP A 90 -31.16 -33.77 4.19
CA ASP A 90 -31.84 -32.46 4.17
C ASP A 90 -31.15 -31.46 3.25
N PRO A 91 -31.67 -31.24 2.02
CA PRO A 91 -31.08 -30.28 1.09
C PRO A 91 -31.25 -28.82 1.50
N SER A 92 -32.09 -28.53 2.50
CA SER A 92 -32.31 -27.14 2.92
C SER A 92 -31.09 -26.56 3.65
N MET A 93 -30.20 -27.38 4.18
CA MET A 93 -28.95 -26.97 4.83
C MET A 93 -27.84 -26.55 3.85
N GLU A 94 -28.04 -26.77 2.53
CA GLU A 94 -27.04 -26.44 1.52
C GLU A 94 -26.66 -24.95 1.49
N ASP A 95 -27.64 -24.07 1.65
CA ASP A 95 -27.42 -22.62 1.62
C ASP A 95 -26.70 -22.13 2.90
N ASP A 96 -26.98 -22.73 4.05
CA ASP A 96 -26.31 -22.42 5.31
C ASP A 96 -24.85 -22.86 5.29
N VAL A 97 -24.57 -24.08 4.80
CA VAL A 97 -23.19 -24.57 4.63
C VAL A 97 -22.41 -23.71 3.64
N LYS A 98 -23.02 -23.30 2.53
CA LYS A 98 -22.39 -22.39 1.57
C LYS A 98 -22.04 -21.05 2.19
N ALA A 99 -22.96 -20.47 2.96
CA ALA A 99 -22.76 -19.20 3.62
C ALA A 99 -21.57 -19.24 4.60
N GLU A 100 -21.46 -20.30 5.40
CA GLU A 100 -20.32 -20.49 6.31
C GLU A 100 -19.00 -20.71 5.55
N LEU A 101 -19.00 -21.51 4.47
CA LEU A 101 -17.80 -21.70 3.64
C LEU A 101 -17.38 -20.40 2.93
N ASP A 102 -18.34 -19.57 2.49
CA ASP A 102 -18.04 -18.26 1.91
C ASP A 102 -17.42 -17.32 2.95
N ALA A 103 -17.98 -17.31 4.18
CA ALA A 103 -17.45 -16.50 5.28
C ALA A 103 -16.03 -16.94 5.69
N VAL A 104 -15.74 -18.24 5.69
CA VAL A 104 -14.38 -18.77 5.92
C VAL A 104 -13.43 -18.35 4.80
N ALA A 105 -13.85 -18.44 3.53
CA ALA A 105 -13.04 -18.07 2.38
C ALA A 105 -12.69 -16.56 2.41
N GLU A 106 -13.68 -15.70 2.65
CA GLU A 106 -13.47 -14.25 2.77
C GLU A 106 -12.57 -13.90 3.96
N GLY A 107 -12.79 -14.54 5.09
CA GLY A 107 -11.95 -14.33 6.28
C GLY A 107 -10.52 -14.79 6.10
N LEU A 108 -10.30 -15.92 5.39
CA LEU A 108 -8.95 -16.38 5.03
C LEU A 108 -8.22 -15.39 4.10
N GLU A 109 -8.91 -14.86 3.10
CA GLU A 109 -8.33 -13.84 2.22
C GLU A 109 -7.93 -12.58 3.00
N ALA A 110 -8.79 -12.13 3.93
CA ALA A 110 -8.49 -10.98 4.77
C ALA A 110 -7.28 -11.24 5.69
N LEU A 111 -7.22 -12.43 6.30
CA LEU A 111 -6.13 -12.82 7.18
C LEU A 111 -4.80 -12.99 6.41
N GLN A 112 -4.86 -13.54 5.19
CA GLN A 112 -3.70 -13.65 4.31
C GLN A 112 -3.12 -12.28 3.97
N LEU A 113 -3.99 -11.30 3.67
CA LEU A 113 -3.55 -9.93 3.46
C LEU A 113 -2.88 -9.32 4.69
N GLU A 114 -3.41 -9.59 5.89
CA GLU A 114 -2.82 -9.11 7.14
C GLU A 114 -1.41 -9.68 7.37
N VAL A 115 -1.18 -10.95 7.01
CA VAL A 115 0.15 -11.57 7.04
C VAL A 115 1.11 -10.93 6.05
N LEU A 116 0.65 -10.66 4.83
CA LEU A 116 1.42 -10.02 3.78
C LEU A 116 1.78 -8.57 4.12
N LEU A 117 1.02 -7.94 5.02
CA LEU A 117 1.17 -6.56 5.48
C LEU A 117 1.78 -6.49 6.89
N SER A 118 2.70 -7.39 7.22
CA SER A 118 3.35 -7.49 8.53
C SER A 118 4.62 -6.65 8.69
N GLY A 119 4.99 -5.86 7.69
CA GLY A 119 6.15 -4.97 7.76
C GLY A 119 5.98 -3.86 8.80
N PRO A 120 7.07 -3.34 9.38
CA PRO A 120 7.03 -2.39 10.51
C PRO A 120 6.29 -1.07 10.21
N TYR A 121 6.08 -0.76 8.94
CA TYR A 121 5.41 0.48 8.49
C TYR A 121 4.16 0.20 7.65
N ASP A 122 3.81 -1.07 7.45
CA ASP A 122 2.70 -1.45 6.58
C ASP A 122 1.36 -0.90 7.06
N GLY A 123 1.19 -0.74 8.38
CA GLY A 123 0.02 -0.13 9.00
C GLY A 123 -0.16 1.37 8.76
N ASN A 124 0.87 2.07 8.26
CA ASN A 124 0.88 3.51 8.14
C ASN A 124 0.06 4.01 6.94
N ASN A 125 -0.26 5.31 6.98
CA ASN A 125 -0.75 6.04 5.83
C ASN A 125 0.34 6.10 4.75
N ALA A 126 -0.06 6.31 3.49
CA ALA A 126 0.85 6.41 2.37
C ALA A 126 0.98 7.84 1.84
N ILE A 127 2.19 8.19 1.42
CA ILE A 127 2.48 9.37 0.60
C ILE A 127 2.80 8.85 -0.80
N LEU A 128 1.90 9.11 -1.74
CA LEU A 128 2.05 8.71 -3.14
C LEU A 128 2.45 9.92 -3.96
N THR A 129 3.58 9.84 -4.66
CA THR A 129 4.08 10.90 -5.54
C THR A 129 4.22 10.39 -6.96
N LEU A 130 3.57 11.07 -7.90
CA LEU A 130 3.63 10.78 -9.33
C LEU A 130 4.45 11.84 -10.05
N HIS A 131 5.29 11.41 -10.98
CA HIS A 131 6.07 12.28 -11.86
C HIS A 131 5.94 11.86 -13.31
N ALA A 132 5.65 12.82 -14.19
CA ALA A 132 5.70 12.58 -15.62
C ALA A 132 7.14 12.29 -16.05
N GLY A 133 7.33 11.17 -16.74
CA GLY A 133 8.61 10.78 -17.30
C GLY A 133 8.84 11.35 -18.71
N ALA A 134 9.69 10.70 -19.49
CA ALA A 134 9.91 11.07 -20.89
C ALA A 134 8.63 10.88 -21.72
N GLY A 135 8.27 11.88 -22.53
CA GLY A 135 7.11 11.83 -23.41
C GLY A 135 6.34 13.15 -23.55
N GLY A 136 6.80 14.23 -22.91
CA GLY A 136 6.16 15.55 -23.01
C GLY A 136 4.70 15.55 -22.55
N THR A 137 3.79 16.18 -23.31
CA THR A 137 2.34 16.27 -23.01
C THR A 137 1.70 14.91 -22.79
N GLU A 138 2.12 13.89 -23.56
CA GLU A 138 1.60 12.53 -23.44
C GLU A 138 1.93 11.90 -22.08
N ALA A 139 3.15 12.12 -21.56
CA ALA A 139 3.56 11.63 -20.24
C ALA A 139 2.83 12.36 -19.11
N GLN A 140 2.54 13.65 -19.30
CA GLN A 140 1.76 14.45 -18.35
C GLN A 140 0.29 13.97 -18.28
N ASP A 141 -0.31 13.64 -19.43
CA ASP A 141 -1.65 13.06 -19.48
C ASP A 141 -1.65 11.65 -18.84
N TRP A 142 -0.64 10.84 -19.12
CA TRP A 142 -0.47 9.53 -18.47
C TRP A 142 -0.40 9.65 -16.94
N THR A 143 0.34 10.62 -16.42
CA THR A 143 0.43 10.90 -14.97
C THR A 143 -0.93 11.26 -14.39
N GLN A 144 -1.75 12.05 -15.11
CA GLN A 144 -3.12 12.36 -14.70
C GLN A 144 -4.03 11.11 -14.70
N MET A 145 -3.86 10.22 -15.65
CA MET A 145 -4.60 8.96 -15.69
C MET A 145 -4.25 8.07 -14.49
N LEU A 146 -2.97 7.96 -14.12
CA LEU A 146 -2.53 7.24 -12.93
C LEU A 146 -3.05 7.89 -11.65
N LEU A 147 -3.01 9.21 -11.56
CA LEU A 147 -3.57 9.96 -10.42
C LEU A 147 -5.04 9.60 -10.18
N ARG A 148 -5.84 9.56 -11.25
CA ARG A 148 -7.23 9.15 -11.18
C ARG A 148 -7.38 7.68 -10.78
N MET A 149 -6.55 6.79 -11.32
CA MET A 149 -6.56 5.35 -11.02
C MET A 149 -6.32 5.11 -9.53
N TYR A 150 -5.28 5.69 -8.96
CA TYR A 150 -4.96 5.55 -7.54
C TYR A 150 -6.00 6.23 -6.63
N GLY A 151 -6.53 7.38 -7.02
CA GLY A 151 -7.61 8.04 -6.30
C GLY A 151 -8.86 7.14 -6.21
N ARG A 152 -9.28 6.53 -7.31
CA ARG A 152 -10.41 5.60 -7.34
C ARG A 152 -10.16 4.31 -6.57
N TRP A 153 -8.94 3.78 -6.64
CA TRP A 153 -8.56 2.64 -5.83
C TRP A 153 -8.68 2.95 -4.34
N ALA A 154 -8.16 4.08 -3.92
CA ALA A 154 -8.22 4.52 -2.52
C ALA A 154 -9.67 4.74 -2.04
N GLU A 155 -10.52 5.37 -2.85
CA GLU A 155 -11.95 5.55 -2.56
C GLU A 155 -12.67 4.21 -2.37
N ARG A 156 -12.40 3.22 -3.22
CA ARG A 156 -12.99 1.87 -3.11
C ARG A 156 -12.59 1.15 -1.84
N HIS A 157 -11.38 1.42 -1.32
CA HIS A 157 -10.89 0.85 -0.07
C HIS A 157 -11.28 1.66 1.17
N GLY A 158 -12.09 2.71 1.00
CA GLY A 158 -12.52 3.59 2.10
C GLY A 158 -11.41 4.47 2.66
N PHE A 159 -10.32 4.65 1.91
CA PHE A 159 -9.24 5.54 2.30
C PHE A 159 -9.58 6.99 2.02
N THR A 160 -9.11 7.88 2.88
CA THR A 160 -9.22 9.33 2.66
C THR A 160 -8.03 9.81 1.82
N VAL A 161 -8.32 10.54 0.74
CA VAL A 161 -7.30 11.08 -0.16
C VAL A 161 -7.22 12.59 -0.01
N GLU A 162 -6.04 13.09 0.32
CA GLU A 162 -5.74 14.52 0.35
C GLU A 162 -4.65 14.85 -0.67
N THR A 163 -4.88 15.84 -1.52
CA THR A 163 -3.86 16.31 -2.45
C THR A 163 -2.93 17.31 -1.75
N ALA A 164 -1.68 16.94 -1.56
CA ALA A 164 -0.66 17.79 -0.93
C ALA A 164 -0.03 18.76 -1.92
N ASP A 165 0.22 18.28 -3.15
CA ASP A 165 0.78 19.10 -4.24
C ASP A 165 0.25 18.62 -5.58
N LEU A 166 0.01 19.56 -6.48
CA LEU A 166 -0.42 19.28 -7.85
C LEU A 166 0.19 20.34 -8.78
N LEU A 167 1.09 19.89 -9.64
CA LEU A 167 1.68 20.73 -10.66
C LEU A 167 1.09 20.34 -12.04
N PRO A 168 0.18 21.18 -12.58
CA PRO A 168 -0.45 20.89 -13.87
C PRO A 168 0.56 20.93 -15.02
N GLY A 169 0.26 20.22 -16.09
CA GLY A 169 0.99 20.30 -17.34
C GLY A 169 0.79 21.63 -18.05
N ASP A 170 1.70 21.96 -18.98
CA ASP A 170 1.62 23.23 -19.72
C ASP A 170 0.46 23.25 -20.70
N GLU A 171 0.14 22.13 -21.35
CA GLU A 171 -0.93 21.99 -22.35
C GLU A 171 -2.04 21.05 -21.86
N ALA A 172 -1.69 19.93 -21.23
CA ALA A 172 -2.61 18.95 -20.69
C ALA A 172 -1.94 18.11 -19.59
N GLY A 173 -2.76 17.45 -18.79
CA GLY A 173 -2.29 16.50 -17.80
C GLY A 173 -1.61 17.13 -16.58
N VAL A 174 -0.75 16.36 -15.91
CA VAL A 174 -0.08 16.71 -14.65
C VAL A 174 1.41 16.39 -14.76
N LYS A 175 2.28 17.36 -14.41
CA LYS A 175 3.73 17.14 -14.35
C LYS A 175 4.12 16.35 -13.12
N SER A 176 3.53 16.68 -11.99
CA SER A 176 3.72 15.97 -10.72
C SER A 176 2.50 16.12 -9.84
N ALA A 177 2.22 15.11 -9.03
CA ALA A 177 1.19 15.16 -8.00
C ALA A 177 1.65 14.39 -6.77
N THR A 178 1.32 14.90 -5.58
CA THR A 178 1.55 14.21 -4.31
C THR A 178 0.22 14.09 -3.57
N LEU A 179 -0.12 12.86 -3.22
CA LEU A 179 -1.31 12.50 -2.45
C LEU A 179 -0.93 11.95 -1.09
N PHE A 180 -1.63 12.39 -0.04
CA PHE A 180 -1.71 11.65 1.23
C PHE A 180 -2.90 10.70 1.16
N ILE A 181 -2.65 9.42 1.29
CA ILE A 181 -3.67 8.37 1.31
C ILE A 181 -3.72 7.83 2.73
N LYS A 182 -4.79 8.18 3.46
CA LYS A 182 -4.95 7.92 4.88
C LYS A 182 -5.88 6.73 5.10
N GLY A 183 -5.41 5.77 5.86
CA GLY A 183 -6.15 4.59 6.26
C GLY A 183 -5.22 3.46 6.69
N HIS A 184 -5.78 2.51 7.43
CA HIS A 184 -5.02 1.37 7.94
C HIS A 184 -4.44 0.54 6.78
N ASN A 185 -3.14 0.28 6.81
CA ASN A 185 -2.39 -0.46 5.79
C ASN A 185 -2.30 0.24 4.40
N ALA A 186 -2.60 1.52 4.27
CA ALA A 186 -2.51 2.23 2.99
C ALA A 186 -1.10 2.12 2.38
N TYR A 187 -0.04 2.32 3.17
CA TYR A 187 1.34 2.14 2.73
C TYR A 187 1.65 0.68 2.41
N GLY A 188 1.23 -0.25 3.24
CA GLY A 188 1.47 -1.68 3.05
C GLY A 188 0.97 -2.19 1.70
N PHE A 189 -0.20 -1.75 1.26
CA PHE A 189 -0.72 -2.06 -0.08
C PHE A 189 0.06 -1.35 -1.17
N LEU A 190 0.20 -0.03 -1.07
CA LEU A 190 0.71 0.82 -2.14
C LEU A 190 2.21 0.68 -2.36
N LYS A 191 3.01 0.22 -1.37
CA LYS A 191 4.46 -0.02 -1.55
C LYS A 191 4.77 -0.91 -2.75
N SER A 192 3.83 -1.79 -3.13
CA SER A 192 3.90 -2.64 -4.33
C SER A 192 3.84 -1.85 -5.64
N GLU A 193 3.31 -0.62 -5.63
CA GLU A 193 3.12 0.21 -6.82
C GLU A 193 4.30 1.15 -7.12
N LYS A 194 5.32 1.14 -6.24
CA LYS A 194 6.53 1.94 -6.43
C LYS A 194 7.30 1.48 -7.66
N GLY A 195 7.55 2.40 -8.60
CA GLY A 195 8.34 2.15 -9.80
C GLY A 195 7.85 2.89 -11.04
N ILE A 196 8.23 2.42 -12.21
CA ILE A 196 7.92 3.04 -13.49
C ILE A 196 6.75 2.34 -14.16
N HIS A 197 5.74 3.11 -14.53
CA HIS A 197 4.55 2.69 -15.25
C HIS A 197 4.64 3.10 -16.72
N ARG A 198 4.54 2.15 -17.64
CA ARG A 198 4.65 2.36 -19.09
C ARG A 198 3.28 2.32 -19.74
N LEU A 199 2.94 3.39 -20.46
CA LEU A 199 1.75 3.46 -21.33
C LEU A 199 2.14 3.24 -22.77
N VAL A 200 1.33 2.46 -23.49
CA VAL A 200 1.40 2.31 -24.95
C VAL A 200 -0.01 2.52 -25.54
N ARG A 201 -0.20 3.64 -26.22
CA ARG A 201 -1.51 3.95 -26.87
C ARG A 201 -1.31 4.80 -28.12
N ILE A 202 -2.37 4.94 -28.91
CA ILE A 202 -2.46 5.98 -29.94
C ILE A 202 -2.65 7.31 -29.21
N SER A 203 -1.72 8.26 -29.43
CA SER A 203 -1.74 9.54 -28.74
C SER A 203 -2.92 10.42 -29.20
N PRO A 204 -3.75 10.95 -28.31
CA PRO A 204 -4.77 11.93 -28.64
C PRO A 204 -4.20 13.30 -29.03
N PHE A 205 -2.91 13.54 -28.73
CA PHE A 205 -2.21 14.80 -29.03
C PHE A 205 -1.43 14.75 -30.34
N ASP A 206 -1.33 13.58 -31.00
CA ASP A 206 -0.67 13.42 -32.28
C ASP A 206 -1.67 13.45 -33.43
N ALA A 207 -1.62 14.51 -34.27
CA ALA A 207 -2.48 14.68 -35.43
C ALA A 207 -2.38 13.52 -36.45
N GLN A 208 -1.28 12.75 -36.43
CA GLN A 208 -1.07 11.58 -37.28
C GLN A 208 -1.56 10.27 -36.65
N ALA A 209 -2.17 10.33 -35.46
CA ALA A 209 -2.68 9.18 -34.73
C ALA A 209 -1.65 8.03 -34.58
N ARG A 210 -0.39 8.36 -34.38
CA ARG A 210 0.67 7.38 -34.17
C ARG A 210 0.63 6.80 -32.77
N ARG A 211 1.11 5.59 -32.65
CA ARG A 211 1.29 4.93 -31.36
C ARG A 211 2.50 5.48 -30.64
N HIS A 212 2.33 5.95 -29.41
CA HIS A 212 3.35 6.49 -28.54
C HIS A 212 3.57 5.60 -27.31
N THR A 213 4.75 5.68 -26.77
CA THR A 213 5.10 5.08 -25.48
C THR A 213 5.47 6.20 -24.52
N SER A 214 4.84 6.23 -23.36
CA SER A 214 5.07 7.23 -22.31
C SER A 214 5.32 6.55 -20.97
N PHE A 215 6.07 7.24 -20.14
CA PHE A 215 6.45 6.74 -18.83
C PHE A 215 6.02 7.72 -17.75
N ALA A 216 5.62 7.19 -16.60
CA ALA A 216 5.41 7.94 -15.37
C ALA A 216 6.05 7.16 -14.21
N ALA A 217 6.69 7.87 -13.32
CA ALA A 217 7.24 7.30 -12.10
C ALA A 217 6.21 7.44 -10.96
N CYS A 218 6.02 6.36 -10.21
CA CYS A 218 5.26 6.33 -8.97
C CYS A 218 6.23 6.08 -7.82
N ASP A 219 6.25 6.97 -6.85
CA ASP A 219 7.02 6.85 -5.62
C ASP A 219 6.07 6.74 -4.43
N ILE A 220 6.34 5.79 -3.54
CA ILE A 220 5.50 5.50 -2.39
C ILE A 220 6.34 5.50 -1.13
N MET A 221 5.88 6.25 -0.13
CA MET A 221 6.53 6.36 1.17
C MET A 221 5.49 6.23 2.29
N PRO A 222 5.89 5.74 3.47
CA PRO A 222 5.01 5.78 4.64
C PRO A 222 4.88 7.21 5.16
N GLU A 223 3.71 7.60 5.64
CA GLU A 223 3.56 8.76 6.51
C GLU A 223 4.05 8.35 7.90
N ILE A 224 5.10 9.02 8.38
CA ILE A 224 5.70 8.74 9.69
C ILE A 224 5.15 9.74 10.68
N ASP A 225 4.52 9.25 11.75
CA ASP A 225 4.09 10.07 12.87
C ASP A 225 5.29 10.65 13.62
N ASP A 226 5.08 11.80 14.28
CA ASP A 226 6.13 12.57 14.99
C ASP A 226 6.92 11.78 16.06
N ASN A 227 6.51 10.55 16.38
CA ASN A 227 7.14 9.69 17.38
C ASN A 227 8.35 8.86 16.89
N VAL A 228 8.66 8.85 15.60
CA VAL A 228 9.90 8.25 15.11
C VAL A 228 10.95 9.35 15.03
N GLU A 229 11.94 9.30 15.91
CA GLU A 229 13.05 10.26 16.01
C GLU A 229 13.93 10.25 14.74
N VAL A 230 13.41 10.73 13.62
CA VAL A 230 14.27 11.28 12.59
C VAL A 230 14.57 12.71 13.04
N ASN A 231 15.67 12.89 13.74
CA ASN A 231 16.13 14.19 14.21
C ASN A 231 16.58 15.01 13.01
N ILE A 232 15.64 15.77 12.42
CA ILE A 232 15.98 16.73 11.36
C ILE A 232 16.56 17.95 12.03
N ASN A 233 17.86 18.15 11.84
CA ASN A 233 18.48 19.40 12.23
C ASN A 233 18.05 20.50 11.25
N MET A 234 17.22 21.43 11.72
CA MET A 234 16.69 22.51 10.89
C MET A 234 17.77 23.45 10.32
N SER A 235 19.00 23.42 10.85
CA SER A 235 20.13 24.16 10.27
C SER A 235 20.59 23.57 8.94
N ASP A 236 20.29 22.30 8.68
CA ASP A 236 20.66 21.57 7.47
C ASP A 236 19.55 21.61 6.41
N VAL A 237 18.45 22.32 6.72
CA VAL A 237 17.29 22.45 5.82
C VAL A 237 17.19 23.87 5.31
N ARG A 238 17.46 24.07 4.02
CA ARG A 238 17.18 25.31 3.35
C ARG A 238 15.70 25.40 3.00
N VAL A 239 15.05 26.48 3.44
CA VAL A 239 13.63 26.76 3.20
C VAL A 239 13.49 27.90 2.22
N ASP A 240 13.00 27.64 1.03
CA ASP A 240 12.72 28.64 0.00
C ASP A 240 11.21 28.84 -0.11
N THR A 241 10.76 30.09 -0.09
CA THR A 241 9.37 30.47 -0.32
C THR A 241 9.22 31.08 -1.69
N TYR A 242 8.20 30.65 -2.44
CA TYR A 242 7.96 31.17 -3.78
C TYR A 242 6.46 31.36 -4.03
N ARG A 243 6.13 31.97 -5.15
CA ARG A 243 4.74 32.18 -5.55
C ARG A 243 4.21 30.91 -6.18
N ALA A 244 3.05 30.44 -5.70
CA ALA A 244 2.39 29.28 -6.30
C ALA A 244 2.09 29.55 -7.77
N SER A 245 2.41 28.60 -8.64
CA SER A 245 2.06 28.63 -10.05
C SER A 245 0.81 27.79 -10.28
N GLY A 246 -0.31 28.41 -10.71
CA GLY A 246 -1.56 27.72 -11.02
C GLY A 246 -2.62 28.68 -11.55
N ALA A 247 -3.67 28.16 -12.19
CA ALA A 247 -4.84 28.90 -12.65
C ALA A 247 -5.67 29.33 -11.42
N GLY A 248 -5.37 30.48 -10.84
CA GLY A 248 -6.08 31.06 -9.71
C GLY A 248 -6.00 32.58 -9.72
N GLY A 249 -7.07 33.23 -9.20
CA GLY A 249 -7.28 34.66 -9.27
C GLY A 249 -6.19 35.51 -8.58
N GLN A 250 -6.36 36.83 -8.57
CA GLN A 250 -5.39 37.83 -8.14
C GLN A 250 -4.70 37.61 -6.77
N HIS A 251 -5.24 36.74 -5.89
CA HIS A 251 -4.68 36.47 -4.57
C HIS A 251 -3.48 35.51 -4.62
N ILE A 252 -3.46 34.55 -5.54
CA ILE A 252 -2.38 33.56 -5.69
C ILE A 252 -1.10 34.18 -6.21
N ASN A 253 -1.22 35.24 -7.01
CA ASN A 253 -0.08 35.95 -7.61
C ASN A 253 0.58 36.99 -6.68
N LYS A 254 0.03 37.25 -5.50
CA LYS A 254 0.53 38.30 -4.57
C LYS A 254 1.23 37.74 -3.32
N THR A 255 0.96 36.50 -2.92
CA THR A 255 1.52 35.91 -1.69
C THR A 255 2.43 34.72 -2.02
N SER A 256 3.65 34.73 -1.46
CA SER A 256 4.59 33.61 -1.55
C SER A 256 4.22 32.55 -0.51
N SER A 257 3.10 31.83 -0.74
CA SER A 257 2.63 30.79 0.17
C SER A 257 3.25 29.42 -0.10
N ALA A 258 3.76 29.18 -1.30
CA ALA A 258 4.43 27.92 -1.65
C ALA A 258 5.79 27.81 -0.94
N VAL A 259 6.06 26.60 -0.43
CA VAL A 259 7.28 26.28 0.32
C VAL A 259 8.02 25.16 -0.37
N ARG A 260 9.33 25.32 -0.49
CA ARG A 260 10.27 24.27 -0.90
C ARG A 260 11.29 24.08 0.20
N MET A 261 11.53 22.86 0.59
CA MET A 261 12.59 22.51 1.53
C MET A 261 13.63 21.65 0.83
N THR A 262 14.90 22.00 1.04
CA THR A 262 16.04 21.22 0.55
C THR A 262 16.89 20.84 1.74
N HIS A 263 17.04 19.53 1.96
CA HIS A 263 17.97 19.02 2.96
C HIS A 263 19.36 18.96 2.33
N GLU A 264 20.23 19.91 2.70
CA GLU A 264 21.54 20.11 2.05
C GLU A 264 22.46 18.90 2.08
N PRO A 265 22.56 18.11 3.20
CA PRO A 265 23.45 16.96 3.25
C PRO A 265 23.05 15.81 2.33
N THR A 266 21.74 15.62 2.06
CA THR A 266 21.23 14.53 1.23
C THR A 266 20.78 14.98 -0.16
N GLY A 267 20.65 16.29 -0.38
CA GLY A 267 20.13 16.84 -1.63
C GLY A 267 18.62 16.61 -1.85
N ILE A 268 17.90 16.08 -0.86
CA ILE A 268 16.47 15.81 -0.97
C ILE A 268 15.70 17.12 -1.02
N VAL A 269 14.81 17.25 -2.03
CA VAL A 269 13.95 18.40 -2.23
C VAL A 269 12.49 17.98 -2.10
N VAL A 270 11.73 18.71 -1.32
CA VAL A 270 10.27 18.60 -1.19
C VAL A 270 9.62 19.95 -1.37
N GLN A 271 8.39 19.98 -1.89
CA GLN A 271 7.65 21.23 -2.10
C GLN A 271 6.15 21.03 -1.84
N CYS A 272 5.52 22.08 -1.31
CA CYS A 272 4.07 22.10 -1.09
C CYS A 272 3.53 23.52 -1.39
N GLN A 273 2.40 23.58 -2.11
CA GLN A 273 1.74 24.85 -2.49
C GLN A 273 0.21 24.78 -2.37
N ASN A 274 -0.32 23.72 -1.75
CA ASN A 274 -1.74 23.42 -1.74
C ASN A 274 -2.55 24.35 -0.80
N GLU A 275 -1.95 24.75 0.31
CA GLU A 275 -2.62 25.56 1.31
C GLU A 275 -2.39 27.06 1.09
N ARG A 276 -3.37 27.88 1.52
CA ARG A 276 -3.25 29.35 1.50
C ARG A 276 -2.27 29.86 2.56
N SER A 277 -2.03 29.08 3.59
CA SER A 277 -1.13 29.39 4.70
C SER A 277 0.27 28.85 4.42
N GLN A 278 1.26 29.74 4.40
CA GLN A 278 2.67 29.38 4.31
C GLN A 278 3.10 28.43 5.46
N LEU A 279 2.53 28.62 6.65
CA LEU A 279 2.84 27.79 7.82
C LEU A 279 2.38 26.34 7.60
N GLN A 280 1.15 26.15 7.12
CA GLN A 280 0.62 24.81 6.81
C GLN A 280 1.41 24.13 5.70
N ASN A 281 1.77 24.86 4.63
CA ASN A 281 2.64 24.31 3.58
C ASN A 281 4.03 23.93 4.11
N ARG A 282 4.56 24.68 5.09
CA ARG A 282 5.82 24.38 5.76
C ARG A 282 5.73 23.10 6.59
N GLU A 283 4.65 22.91 7.34
CA GLU A 283 4.42 21.69 8.13
C GLU A 283 4.28 20.46 7.23
N GLN A 284 3.55 20.58 6.13
CA GLN A 284 3.41 19.52 5.13
C GLN A 284 4.76 19.17 4.48
N CYS A 285 5.54 20.17 4.09
CA CYS A 285 6.90 19.95 3.58
C CYS A 285 7.79 19.22 4.61
N LEU A 286 7.67 19.58 5.89
CA LEU A 286 8.44 18.94 6.96
C LEU A 286 8.07 17.46 7.11
N LYS A 287 6.78 17.12 7.06
CA LYS A 287 6.30 15.72 7.04
C LYS A 287 6.85 14.95 5.84
N MET A 288 6.77 15.52 4.65
CA MET A 288 7.31 14.90 3.44
C MET A 288 8.83 14.73 3.50
N LEU A 289 9.55 15.69 4.07
CA LEU A 289 11.00 15.61 4.24
C LEU A 289 11.39 14.50 5.22
N ARG A 290 10.68 14.39 6.35
CA ARG A 290 10.87 13.29 7.33
C ARG A 290 10.69 11.92 6.69
N ALA A 291 9.62 11.75 5.91
CA ALA A 291 9.36 10.49 5.21
C ALA A 291 10.49 10.13 4.23
N LYS A 292 10.99 11.11 3.46
CA LYS A 292 12.11 10.89 2.52
C LYS A 292 13.43 10.57 3.21
N LEU A 293 13.73 11.25 4.30
CA LEU A 293 14.95 10.97 5.07
C LEU A 293 14.90 9.59 5.72
N PHE A 294 13.73 9.19 6.21
CA PHE A 294 13.52 7.86 6.75
C PHE A 294 13.72 6.76 5.69
N GLU A 295 13.15 6.94 4.50
CA GLU A 295 13.35 6.00 3.38
C GLU A 295 14.85 5.83 3.07
N LEU A 296 15.60 6.94 3.00
CA LEU A 296 17.05 6.93 2.77
C LEU A 296 17.79 6.14 3.87
N GLU A 297 17.34 6.25 5.11
CA GLU A 297 17.96 5.57 6.24
C GLU A 297 17.64 4.06 6.23
N MET A 298 16.43 3.70 5.82
CA MET A 298 16.04 2.32 5.58
C MET A 298 16.82 1.69 4.42
N GLU A 299 16.96 2.40 3.29
CA GLU A 299 17.78 1.95 2.16
C GLU A 299 19.24 1.72 2.56
N LYS A 300 19.80 2.58 3.43
CA LYS A 300 21.15 2.38 3.97
C LYS A 300 21.24 1.12 4.83
N LYS A 301 20.27 0.89 5.71
CA LYS A 301 20.21 -0.33 6.54
C LYS A 301 20.02 -1.58 5.70
N GLU A 302 19.14 -1.54 4.70
CA GLU A 302 18.96 -2.66 3.76
C GLU A 302 20.22 -2.91 2.92
N ALA A 303 20.90 -1.85 2.48
CA ALA A 303 22.16 -1.97 1.75
C ALA A 303 23.32 -2.51 2.63
N GLU A 304 23.32 -2.22 3.93
CA GLU A 304 24.27 -2.81 4.88
C GLU A 304 23.97 -4.29 5.12
N LEU A 305 22.71 -4.67 5.29
CA LEU A 305 22.27 -6.06 5.39
C LEU A 305 22.59 -6.85 4.11
N ALA A 306 22.30 -6.29 2.94
CA ALA A 306 22.61 -6.92 1.66
C ALA A 306 24.13 -7.09 1.41
N LYS A 307 24.97 -6.20 1.97
CA LYS A 307 26.42 -6.37 1.96
C LYS A 307 26.90 -7.52 2.85
N LEU A 308 26.17 -7.80 3.92
CA LEU A 308 26.42 -8.92 4.81
C LEU A 308 25.90 -10.25 4.24
N GLU A 309 24.85 -10.22 3.43
CA GLU A 309 24.23 -11.40 2.79
C GLU A 309 24.83 -11.79 1.41
N GLY A 310 25.68 -10.94 0.80
CA GLY A 310 26.37 -11.20 -0.48
C GLY A 310 25.46 -11.09 -1.70
N ASP A 311 25.81 -10.14 -2.58
CA ASP A 311 25.30 -9.91 -3.96
C ASP A 311 23.83 -10.28 -4.25
N GLN A 312 22.90 -9.47 -3.80
CA GLN A 312 21.59 -9.37 -4.44
C GLN A 312 21.58 -8.21 -5.43
N GLN A 313 21.04 -8.50 -6.62
CA GLN A 313 21.06 -7.62 -7.78
C GLN A 313 20.59 -6.21 -7.48
N LYS A 314 21.41 -5.22 -7.80
CA LYS A 314 21.05 -3.81 -7.80
C LYS A 314 19.80 -3.59 -8.64
N ILE A 315 18.78 -2.98 -8.03
CA ILE A 315 17.63 -2.45 -8.78
C ILE A 315 18.16 -1.34 -9.68
N GLU A 316 18.35 -1.66 -10.98
CA GLU A 316 18.81 -0.68 -11.96
C GLU A 316 17.66 0.29 -12.30
N TRP A 317 17.98 1.56 -12.35
CA TRP A 317 17.18 2.62 -12.92
C TRP A 317 16.76 2.23 -14.34
N GLY A 318 15.47 1.96 -14.57
CA GLY A 318 14.93 1.65 -15.88
C GLY A 318 14.02 0.41 -15.97
N SER A 319 13.87 -0.38 -14.90
CA SER A 319 12.94 -1.51 -14.91
C SER A 319 11.51 -1.02 -14.67
N GLN A 320 10.72 -1.03 -15.74
CA GLN A 320 9.28 -0.78 -15.63
C GLN A 320 8.61 -1.91 -14.84
N ILE A 321 7.84 -1.56 -13.83
CA ILE A 321 7.10 -2.55 -13.02
C ILE A 321 5.87 -3.05 -13.78
N ARG A 322 5.17 -2.15 -14.53
CA ARG A 322 3.92 -2.49 -15.20
C ARG A 322 3.78 -1.77 -16.53
N SER A 323 3.25 -2.49 -17.54
CA SER A 323 2.94 -1.95 -18.85
C SER A 323 1.43 -1.96 -19.08
N TYR A 324 0.93 -0.85 -19.61
CA TYR A 324 -0.47 -0.64 -19.95
C TYR A 324 -0.56 -0.41 -21.46
N VAL A 325 -1.13 -1.38 -22.19
CA VAL A 325 -1.26 -1.35 -23.64
C VAL A 325 -2.74 -1.17 -23.99
N PHE A 326 -3.04 -0.11 -24.72
CA PHE A 326 -4.41 0.19 -25.17
C PHE A 326 -4.62 -0.19 -26.64
N GLN A 327 -3.57 -0.14 -27.47
CA GLN A 327 -3.60 -0.52 -28.90
C GLN A 327 -2.29 -1.22 -29.30
N PRO A 328 -2.29 -2.19 -30.24
CA PRO A 328 -3.41 -2.71 -31.02
C PRO A 328 -4.29 -3.74 -30.27
N TYR A 329 -3.89 -4.16 -29.11
CA TYR A 329 -4.63 -5.01 -28.19
C TYR A 329 -4.66 -4.35 -26.80
N THR A 330 -5.60 -4.77 -25.97
CA THR A 330 -5.69 -4.27 -24.58
C THR A 330 -5.03 -5.24 -23.62
N MET A 331 -4.09 -4.75 -22.81
CA MET A 331 -3.40 -5.57 -21.81
C MET A 331 -2.77 -4.68 -20.74
N VAL A 332 -2.90 -5.06 -19.50
CA VAL A 332 -2.05 -4.58 -18.39
C VAL A 332 -1.26 -5.77 -17.88
N LYS A 333 0.07 -5.63 -17.82
CA LYS A 333 0.97 -6.69 -17.34
C LYS A 333 1.97 -6.14 -16.33
N ASP A 334 2.02 -6.77 -15.16
CA ASP A 334 3.09 -6.57 -14.18
C ASP A 334 4.27 -7.49 -14.53
N HIS A 335 5.44 -6.89 -14.72
CA HIS A 335 6.62 -7.63 -15.15
C HIS A 335 7.33 -8.37 -14.02
N ARG A 336 7.03 -8.03 -12.77
CA ARG A 336 7.62 -8.65 -11.59
C ARG A 336 6.97 -10.00 -11.27
N THR A 337 5.64 -10.04 -11.38
CA THR A 337 4.83 -11.22 -11.04
C THR A 337 4.29 -11.97 -12.27
N ASN A 338 4.44 -11.39 -13.47
CA ASN A 338 3.85 -11.86 -14.72
C ASN A 338 2.30 -11.92 -14.73
N VAL A 339 1.65 -11.34 -13.73
CA VAL A 339 0.19 -11.21 -13.72
C VAL A 339 -0.25 -10.24 -14.79
N GLU A 340 -1.28 -10.61 -15.56
CA GLU A 340 -1.80 -9.81 -16.67
C GLU A 340 -3.33 -9.86 -16.76
N THR A 341 -3.92 -8.81 -17.29
CA THR A 341 -5.36 -8.74 -17.58
C THR A 341 -5.61 -7.97 -18.88
N GLY A 342 -6.62 -8.39 -19.64
CA GLY A 342 -7.10 -7.65 -20.82
C GLY A 342 -8.05 -6.49 -20.49
N ASN A 343 -8.58 -6.43 -19.25
CA ASN A 343 -9.55 -5.40 -18.84
C ASN A 343 -8.85 -4.12 -18.37
N VAL A 344 -8.24 -3.41 -19.32
CA VAL A 344 -7.53 -2.15 -19.04
C VAL A 344 -8.43 -1.11 -18.41
N GLN A 345 -9.72 -1.07 -18.79
CA GLN A 345 -10.64 -0.08 -18.26
C GLN A 345 -10.91 -0.28 -16.76
N ALA A 346 -11.11 -1.51 -16.31
CA ALA A 346 -11.28 -1.79 -14.88
C ALA A 346 -10.05 -1.36 -14.09
N VAL A 347 -8.85 -1.67 -14.60
CA VAL A 347 -7.57 -1.24 -13.97
C VAL A 347 -7.50 0.28 -13.87
N MET A 348 -7.81 1.02 -14.94
CA MET A 348 -7.81 2.49 -14.94
C MET A 348 -8.91 3.08 -14.04
N ASP A 349 -9.93 2.31 -13.72
CA ASP A 349 -10.98 2.66 -12.77
C ASP A 349 -10.66 2.20 -11.32
N GLY A 350 -9.40 1.76 -11.07
CA GLY A 350 -8.88 1.46 -9.73
C GLY A 350 -8.93 -0.01 -9.33
N ASP A 351 -9.20 -0.95 -10.24
CA ASP A 351 -9.15 -2.39 -9.97
C ASP A 351 -7.72 -2.91 -10.15
N ILE A 352 -6.86 -2.62 -9.18
CA ILE A 352 -5.43 -2.98 -9.18
C ILE A 352 -5.06 -4.01 -8.13
N ASP A 353 -6.00 -4.49 -7.32
CA ASP A 353 -5.75 -5.40 -6.20
C ASP A 353 -5.07 -6.70 -6.63
N MET A 354 -5.41 -7.22 -7.81
CA MET A 354 -4.78 -8.43 -8.32
C MET A 354 -3.26 -8.30 -8.46
N PHE A 355 -2.77 -7.13 -8.86
CA PHE A 355 -1.33 -6.86 -8.99
C PHE A 355 -0.68 -6.64 -7.62
N ILE A 356 -1.36 -5.89 -6.74
CA ILE A 356 -0.90 -5.63 -5.36
C ILE A 356 -0.74 -6.95 -4.60
N ARG A 357 -1.79 -7.79 -4.60
CA ARG A 357 -1.79 -9.10 -3.93
C ARG A 357 -0.70 -10.03 -4.47
N ALA A 358 -0.58 -10.12 -5.80
CA ALA A 358 0.43 -10.97 -6.44
C ALA A 358 1.86 -10.53 -6.09
N PHE A 359 2.12 -9.23 -6.06
CA PHE A 359 3.43 -8.71 -5.68
C PHE A 359 3.73 -8.99 -4.19
N LEU A 360 2.78 -8.72 -3.30
CA LEU A 360 2.96 -8.96 -1.87
C LEU A 360 3.18 -10.44 -1.58
N ALA A 361 2.44 -11.34 -2.24
CA ALA A 361 2.62 -12.79 -2.11
C ALA A 361 4.00 -13.24 -2.62
N ALA A 362 4.43 -12.78 -3.80
CA ALA A 362 5.74 -13.13 -4.35
C ALA A 362 6.88 -12.62 -3.44
N LYS A 363 6.73 -11.43 -2.84
CA LYS A 363 7.69 -10.88 -1.88
C LYS A 363 7.73 -11.68 -0.58
N ALA A 364 6.59 -12.12 -0.06
CA ALA A 364 6.53 -12.97 1.13
C ALA A 364 7.18 -14.34 0.91
N ASN A 365 7.08 -14.88 -0.31
CA ASN A 365 7.69 -16.15 -0.70
C ASN A 365 9.17 -16.01 -1.11
N HIS A 366 9.77 -14.83 -1.03
CA HIS A 366 11.14 -14.54 -1.49
C HIS A 366 11.38 -14.88 -2.99
N GLU A 367 10.36 -14.74 -3.82
CA GLU A 367 10.44 -14.97 -5.27
C GLU A 367 10.94 -13.72 -6.03
N ILE A 368 10.78 -12.55 -5.41
CA ILE A 368 11.18 -11.22 -5.91
C ILE A 368 11.75 -10.35 -4.80
#